data_0359791b9d635865b6d5c9ff7e7fb23e
#
_entry.id   0359791b9d635865b6d5c9ff7e7fb23e
#
_cell.length_a   1.000
_cell.length_b   1.000
_cell.length_c   1.000
_cell.angle_alpha   90.00
_cell.angle_beta   90.00
_cell.angle_gamma   90.00
#
_symmetry.space_group_name_H-M   'P 1'
#
loop_
_entity.id
_entity.type
_entity.pdbx_description
1 polymer ?
#
loop_
_entity_poly.entity_id
_entity_poly.type
_entity_poly.pdbx_seq_one_letter_code
_entity_poly.pdbx_strand_id
1 'polypeptide(L)'
;MPRRLARSPLARLIVLAGLAWLGVVPVIVKGEPPAGAPPTDAAKRPPILLEDVTAATGIGFVHDDGGSGRRFIPETVTAGVATFDHDLDGRIDIYFPNGADLPGTEPPRRPRAMLARNRGGWRFDDVTAAAGLDHEAYGVGVTVGDLDNDGFPDLCTSNDGPKRMWRNMGDGTFVDVTAAAGTADGDKLGAGLALLDADGDGDLDLYAANYVRFSPEGHVSPRIRGVPLYHGPRDYEAWPDSFFRNDGDGRFSDDSVASGIAAVAGPGMGVVCFDEEGDGDTDIFVLNDVAANFLFRNDGTGRFAEVGLEAGLAYDMIGQPNGSMGVDCGDVDNDGWLDLWMTSYQGERPVLYHNLAGQGFEDVSSRTGAAAGSLPWVKWGCGIIDFDNDGGRDLFIACGHINDLVEQFDDTTAYRNHNVLLRNVGGRFVEMSAAAGLHAVPRHSARGAAFDDLDNDGDLDGVILNAREAPTLLRNLDRERGGEHHWLQVRLVGRDSNRDGVGANVRVVIPGAVRVDEVHAGRGYQGHFGSRLHFGLGPAAAVERVEVRWIGGEREAFDVAGIDQLVVLIEGAGRRVDRPGEMKTVPEGDRR
;
A
#
# COMPACT_ATOMS: atom_id res chain seq x y z
N MET A 1 17.88 71.93 -1.79
CA MET A 1 18.90 72.45 -2.70
C MET A 1 19.66 71.27 -3.29
N PRO A 2 19.80 71.18 -4.60
CA PRO A 2 20.28 69.99 -5.34
C PRO A 2 21.72 70.11 -5.81
N ARG A 3 22.36 69.02 -6.14
CA ARG A 3 23.40 68.90 -7.19
C ARG A 3 23.48 67.43 -7.58
N ARG A 4 23.03 67.03 -8.65
CA ARG A 4 23.28 66.97 -10.12
C ARG A 4 24.71 66.58 -10.50
N LEU A 5 24.74 65.52 -11.37
CA LEU A 5 25.65 65.20 -12.52
C LEU A 5 26.98 64.52 -12.18
N ALA A 6 27.38 63.42 -12.84
CA ALA A 6 27.59 63.39 -14.29
C ALA A 6 27.58 61.94 -14.85
N ARG A 7 27.15 61.85 -16.09
CA ARG A 7 27.31 60.73 -17.05
C ARG A 7 28.69 60.80 -17.70
N SER A 8 29.26 59.65 -18.08
CA SER A 8 29.57 59.28 -19.49
C SER A 8 30.80 58.37 -19.62
N PRO A 9 31.28 57.89 -20.80
CA PRO A 9 30.82 56.63 -21.41
C PRO A 9 32.02 55.77 -21.89
N LEU A 10 31.68 54.59 -22.40
CA LEU A 10 32.38 53.77 -23.43
C LEU A 10 33.90 53.69 -23.46
N ALA A 11 34.39 52.46 -23.42
CA ALA A 11 35.44 52.04 -24.36
C ALA A 11 35.27 50.54 -24.67
N ARG A 12 34.94 50.27 -25.93
CA ARG A 12 35.06 48.96 -26.58
C ARG A 12 36.53 48.64 -26.74
N LEU A 13 36.94 47.42 -26.39
CA LEU A 13 38.17 46.87 -26.91
C LEU A 13 37.86 45.54 -27.57
N ILE A 14 37.96 45.54 -28.89
CA ILE A 14 37.94 44.35 -29.75
C ILE A 14 39.37 43.80 -29.72
N VAL A 15 39.56 42.55 -29.34
CA VAL A 15 40.76 41.79 -29.62
C VAL A 15 40.38 40.59 -30.47
N LEU A 16 40.75 40.68 -31.75
CA LEU A 16 40.81 39.58 -32.69
C LEU A 16 42.05 38.75 -32.38
N ALA A 17 41.91 37.46 -32.17
CA ALA A 17 43.00 36.53 -32.29
C ALA A 17 42.48 35.16 -32.81
N GLY A 18 42.88 34.85 -34.01
CA GLY A 18 43.45 33.62 -34.51
C GLY A 18 42.57 32.36 -34.52
N LEU A 19 41.91 32.11 -35.65
CA LEU A 19 41.39 30.78 -36.03
C LEU A 19 42.57 29.80 -36.24
N ALA A 20 42.65 28.78 -35.41
CA ALA A 20 43.32 27.54 -35.75
C ALA A 20 42.27 26.46 -35.99
N TRP A 21 42.10 26.05 -37.24
CA TRP A 21 41.33 24.91 -37.68
C TRP A 21 42.02 23.62 -37.21
N LEU A 22 41.47 22.97 -36.18
CA LEU A 22 41.70 21.56 -35.91
C LEU A 22 40.46 20.81 -36.36
N GLY A 23 40.63 19.99 -37.39
CA GLY A 23 39.61 19.18 -37.99
C GLY A 23 39.01 18.22 -36.97
N VAL A 24 37.76 18.48 -36.58
CA VAL A 24 36.93 17.51 -35.86
C VAL A 24 36.34 16.58 -36.92
N VAL A 25 36.87 15.37 -37.02
CA VAL A 25 36.23 14.26 -37.72
C VAL A 25 34.96 13.93 -36.92
N PRO A 26 33.77 13.96 -37.53
CA PRO A 26 32.58 13.50 -36.82
C PRO A 26 32.70 11.99 -36.58
N VAL A 27 32.90 11.59 -35.33
CA VAL A 27 32.69 10.21 -34.93
C VAL A 27 31.17 10.00 -35.02
N ILE A 28 30.74 9.31 -36.07
CA ILE A 28 29.40 8.77 -36.16
C ILE A 28 29.35 7.66 -35.10
N VAL A 29 28.87 8.00 -33.90
CA VAL A 29 28.40 7.00 -32.96
C VAL A 29 27.17 6.37 -33.64
N LYS A 30 27.32 5.17 -34.20
CA LYS A 30 26.19 4.34 -34.54
C LYS A 30 25.46 4.09 -33.25
N GLY A 31 24.35 4.78 -33.07
CA GLY A 31 23.40 4.43 -32.02
C GLY A 31 23.06 2.93 -32.16
N GLU A 32 23.22 2.22 -31.07
CA GLU A 32 22.66 0.87 -30.99
C GLU A 32 21.17 0.95 -31.39
N PRO A 33 20.65 -0.04 -32.13
CA PRO A 33 19.23 -0.09 -32.46
C PRO A 33 18.45 -0.08 -31.15
N PRO A 34 17.26 0.56 -31.10
CA PRO A 34 16.42 0.54 -29.92
C PRO A 34 16.24 -0.92 -29.52
N ALA A 35 16.45 -1.21 -28.24
CA ALA A 35 16.35 -2.53 -27.64
C ALA A 35 15.16 -3.29 -28.24
N GLY A 36 15.39 -4.52 -28.62
CA GLY A 36 14.51 -5.31 -29.45
C GLY A 36 13.06 -5.33 -28.97
N ALA A 37 12.15 -5.58 -29.90
CA ALA A 37 10.76 -5.88 -29.60
C ALA A 37 10.68 -6.91 -28.46
N PRO A 38 9.69 -6.80 -27.55
CA PRO A 38 9.52 -7.75 -26.47
C PRO A 38 9.53 -9.18 -27.03
N PRO A 39 10.06 -10.15 -26.28
CA PRO A 39 10.17 -11.51 -26.76
C PRO A 39 8.81 -12.01 -27.27
N THR A 40 8.83 -12.65 -28.42
CA THR A 40 7.64 -13.08 -29.17
C THR A 40 6.74 -14.09 -28.43
N ASP A 41 7.14 -14.57 -27.27
CA ASP A 41 6.34 -15.44 -26.40
C ASP A 41 5.32 -14.69 -25.54
N ALA A 42 5.55 -13.42 -25.18
CA ALA A 42 4.58 -12.61 -24.43
C ALA A 42 3.26 -12.38 -25.22
N ALA A 43 3.29 -12.52 -26.56
CA ALA A 43 2.12 -12.38 -27.42
C ALA A 43 1.21 -13.62 -27.45
N LYS A 44 1.58 -14.73 -26.80
CA LYS A 44 0.80 -15.98 -26.78
C LYS A 44 0.08 -16.24 -25.45
N ARG A 45 0.38 -15.45 -24.40
CA ARG A 45 -0.30 -15.61 -23.11
C ARG A 45 -1.66 -14.93 -23.15
N PRO A 46 -2.73 -15.55 -22.57
CA PRO A 46 -3.98 -14.85 -22.40
C PRO A 46 -3.70 -13.59 -21.55
N PRO A 47 -4.21 -12.43 -21.93
CA PRO A 47 -4.05 -11.23 -21.11
C PRO A 47 -4.80 -11.44 -19.79
N ILE A 48 -4.29 -10.85 -18.68
CA ILE A 48 -5.02 -10.72 -17.42
C ILE A 48 -6.46 -10.29 -17.75
N LEU A 49 -7.44 -10.94 -17.14
CA LEU A 49 -8.84 -10.55 -17.28
C LEU A 49 -9.53 -10.48 -15.92
N LEU A 50 -9.99 -9.30 -15.58
CA LEU A 50 -10.74 -9.00 -14.36
C LEU A 50 -12.21 -8.77 -14.72
N GLU A 51 -13.12 -9.48 -14.07
CA GLU A 51 -14.57 -9.38 -14.23
C GLU A 51 -15.21 -8.74 -12.99
N ASP A 52 -16.09 -7.77 -13.20
CA ASP A 52 -16.91 -7.21 -12.12
C ASP A 52 -18.01 -8.20 -11.73
N VAL A 53 -17.87 -8.82 -10.57
CA VAL A 53 -18.81 -9.78 -10.01
C VAL A 53 -19.67 -9.20 -8.89
N THR A 54 -19.56 -7.91 -8.60
CA THR A 54 -20.20 -7.22 -7.46
C THR A 54 -21.69 -7.55 -7.33
N ALA A 55 -22.44 -7.50 -8.42
CA ALA A 55 -23.88 -7.77 -8.42
C ALA A 55 -24.25 -9.20 -7.99
N ALA A 56 -23.32 -10.15 -8.12
CA ALA A 56 -23.51 -11.54 -7.73
C ALA A 56 -23.23 -11.80 -6.24
N THR A 57 -22.49 -10.93 -5.55
CA THR A 57 -21.92 -11.20 -4.22
C THR A 57 -22.90 -11.14 -3.08
N GLY A 58 -23.99 -10.36 -3.23
CA GLY A 58 -24.95 -10.08 -2.14
C GLY A 58 -24.50 -8.97 -1.19
N ILE A 59 -23.35 -8.32 -1.42
CA ILE A 59 -22.87 -7.19 -0.62
C ILE A 59 -23.81 -6.00 -0.83
N GLY A 60 -24.46 -5.56 0.25
CA GLY A 60 -25.37 -4.41 0.27
C GLY A 60 -24.73 -3.11 0.74
N PHE A 61 -23.41 -3.09 0.95
CA PHE A 61 -22.67 -1.93 1.41
C PHE A 61 -22.69 -0.81 0.38
N VAL A 62 -22.90 0.42 0.86
CA VAL A 62 -22.70 1.64 0.09
C VAL A 62 -21.89 2.59 0.97
N HIS A 63 -20.77 3.03 0.45
CA HIS A 63 -19.96 4.02 1.15
C HIS A 63 -20.69 5.36 1.23
N ASP A 64 -20.61 6.02 2.38
CA ASP A 64 -21.10 7.36 2.63
C ASP A 64 -19.99 8.19 3.27
N ASP A 65 -19.61 9.28 2.67
CA ASP A 65 -18.55 10.17 3.16
C ASP A 65 -19.04 11.16 4.24
N GLY A 66 -20.27 11.00 4.74
CA GLY A 66 -20.85 11.87 5.75
C GLY A 66 -21.14 13.30 5.28
N GLY A 67 -20.92 13.59 4.00
CA GLY A 67 -20.93 14.95 3.45
C GLY A 67 -22.23 15.70 3.69
N SER A 68 -22.13 16.89 4.31
CA SER A 68 -23.24 17.82 4.58
C SER A 68 -23.48 18.83 3.43
N GLY A 69 -22.70 18.75 2.36
CA GLY A 69 -22.64 19.75 1.28
C GLY A 69 -21.75 20.96 1.61
N ARG A 70 -21.14 20.99 2.79
CA ARG A 70 -20.19 22.04 3.20
C ARG A 70 -18.78 21.81 2.68
N ARG A 71 -18.47 20.63 2.13
CA ARG A 71 -17.17 20.23 1.56
C ARG A 71 -16.05 20.30 2.57
N PHE A 72 -16.19 19.55 3.63
CA PHE A 72 -15.15 19.35 4.63
C PHE A 72 -14.06 18.43 4.11
N ILE A 73 -12.82 18.66 4.52
CA ILE A 73 -11.68 17.85 4.06
C ILE A 73 -11.82 16.35 4.38
N PRO A 74 -12.40 15.90 5.52
CA PRO A 74 -12.61 14.47 5.76
C PRO A 74 -13.40 13.76 4.65
N GLU A 75 -14.38 14.45 4.02
CA GLU A 75 -15.17 13.87 2.91
C GLU A 75 -14.31 13.42 1.72
N THR A 76 -13.06 13.92 1.58
CA THR A 76 -12.19 13.66 0.43
C THR A 76 -11.29 12.44 0.63
N VAL A 77 -10.94 12.11 1.88
CA VAL A 77 -9.86 11.18 2.23
C VAL A 77 -10.35 9.83 2.76
N THR A 78 -11.64 9.59 2.81
CA THR A 78 -12.22 8.29 3.16
C THR A 78 -12.24 7.34 1.95
N ALA A 79 -12.14 6.04 2.06
CA ALA A 79 -11.72 5.19 3.15
C ALA A 79 -10.88 4.04 2.58
N GLY A 80 -10.14 3.38 3.45
CA GLY A 80 -9.47 2.12 3.12
C GLY A 80 -10.42 0.94 3.00
N VAL A 81 -9.88 -0.26 2.85
CA VAL A 81 -10.61 -1.54 2.89
C VAL A 81 -9.66 -2.61 3.42
N ALA A 82 -10.18 -3.58 4.18
CA ALA A 82 -9.38 -4.71 4.65
C ALA A 82 -9.94 -6.04 4.17
N THR A 83 -9.02 -6.94 3.81
CA THR A 83 -9.31 -8.35 3.51
C THR A 83 -8.55 -9.24 4.49
N PHE A 84 -9.23 -10.17 5.16
CA PHE A 84 -8.65 -11.10 6.14
C PHE A 84 -9.64 -12.22 6.48
N ASP A 85 -9.16 -13.31 7.02
CA ASP A 85 -9.97 -14.46 7.47
C ASP A 85 -10.34 -14.27 8.94
N HIS A 86 -11.50 -13.61 9.21
CA HIS A 86 -11.86 -13.16 10.56
C HIS A 86 -12.25 -14.30 11.51
N ASP A 87 -12.74 -15.43 11.00
CA ASP A 87 -13.16 -16.57 11.80
C ASP A 87 -12.36 -17.86 11.55
N LEU A 88 -11.22 -17.71 10.83
CA LEU A 88 -10.26 -18.76 10.50
C LEU A 88 -10.90 -19.97 9.78
N ASP A 89 -11.94 -19.72 8.97
CA ASP A 89 -12.61 -20.76 8.19
C ASP A 89 -11.90 -21.07 6.86
N GLY A 90 -10.81 -20.37 6.56
CA GLY A 90 -9.97 -20.53 5.37
C GLY A 90 -10.46 -19.71 4.17
N ARG A 91 -11.46 -18.84 4.35
CA ARG A 91 -11.93 -17.90 3.32
C ARG A 91 -11.65 -16.47 3.75
N ILE A 92 -11.24 -15.66 2.80
CA ILE A 92 -10.96 -14.25 3.05
C ILE A 92 -12.26 -13.46 3.05
N ASP A 93 -12.50 -12.73 4.15
CA ASP A 93 -13.62 -11.84 4.38
C ASP A 93 -13.23 -10.39 4.06
N ILE A 94 -14.20 -9.47 4.06
CA ILE A 94 -13.96 -8.08 3.70
C ILE A 94 -14.54 -7.16 4.77
N TYR A 95 -13.72 -6.23 5.27
CA TYR A 95 -14.17 -5.15 6.13
C TYR A 95 -14.13 -3.81 5.39
N PHE A 96 -15.28 -3.13 5.36
CA PHE A 96 -15.46 -1.80 4.79
C PHE A 96 -15.67 -0.79 5.91
N PRO A 97 -14.70 0.08 6.22
CA PRO A 97 -14.99 1.28 7.03
C PRO A 97 -15.96 2.19 6.28
N ASN A 98 -16.72 3.00 7.02
CA ASN A 98 -17.65 3.95 6.43
C ASN A 98 -17.50 5.32 7.12
N GLY A 99 -17.90 6.39 6.45
CA GLY A 99 -18.00 7.70 7.07
C GLY A 99 -19.08 7.74 8.14
N ALA A 100 -19.24 8.89 8.76
CA ALA A 100 -20.35 9.21 9.65
C ALA A 100 -20.90 10.60 9.32
N ASP A 101 -22.11 10.90 9.78
CA ASP A 101 -22.73 12.20 9.53
C ASP A 101 -21.85 13.35 10.07
N LEU A 102 -21.41 14.23 9.17
CA LEU A 102 -20.66 15.43 9.53
C LEU A 102 -21.58 16.56 9.99
N PRO A 103 -21.07 17.58 10.71
CA PRO A 103 -21.87 18.70 11.19
C PRO A 103 -22.66 19.39 10.09
N GLY A 104 -23.99 19.34 10.17
CA GLY A 104 -24.95 19.92 9.20
C GLY A 104 -25.55 18.92 8.21
N THR A 105 -25.28 17.63 8.33
CA THR A 105 -25.98 16.58 7.56
C THR A 105 -27.43 16.47 8.02
N GLU A 106 -28.38 16.73 7.11
CA GLU A 106 -29.81 16.66 7.37
C GLU A 106 -30.55 16.05 6.15
N PRO A 107 -31.42 15.03 6.32
CA PRO A 107 -31.60 14.27 7.57
C PRO A 107 -30.40 13.38 7.91
N PRO A 108 -30.23 12.95 9.18
CA PRO A 108 -29.16 12.03 9.55
C PRO A 108 -29.26 10.71 8.78
N ARG A 109 -28.14 10.26 8.21
CA ARG A 109 -28.06 9.00 7.42
C ARG A 109 -27.54 7.84 8.26
N ARG A 110 -26.63 8.14 9.22
CA ARG A 110 -25.99 7.19 10.14
C ARG A 110 -25.35 6.01 9.42
N PRO A 111 -24.43 6.28 8.51
CA PRO A 111 -23.71 5.22 7.80
C PRO A 111 -22.92 4.35 8.80
N ARG A 112 -22.71 3.09 8.44
CA ARG A 112 -22.03 2.10 9.30
C ARG A 112 -21.02 1.34 8.49
N ALA A 113 -19.96 0.90 9.14
CA ALA A 113 -19.02 -0.06 8.60
C ALA A 113 -19.73 -1.38 8.27
N MET A 114 -19.09 -2.25 7.48
CA MET A 114 -19.60 -3.58 7.15
C MET A 114 -18.50 -4.63 7.24
N LEU A 115 -18.74 -5.72 7.98
CA LEU A 115 -17.98 -6.96 7.86
C LEU A 115 -18.79 -7.93 6.99
N ALA A 116 -18.26 -8.22 5.81
CA ALA A 116 -18.84 -9.13 4.83
C ALA A 116 -18.14 -10.49 4.92
N ARG A 117 -18.81 -11.48 5.52
CA ARG A 117 -18.30 -12.85 5.65
C ARG A 117 -18.42 -13.61 4.35
N ASN A 118 -17.32 -14.20 3.87
CA ASN A 118 -17.26 -15.01 2.67
C ASN A 118 -17.87 -16.39 2.86
N ARG A 119 -18.82 -16.76 2.00
CA ARG A 119 -19.50 -18.08 2.01
C ARG A 119 -18.98 -19.02 0.92
N GLY A 120 -17.99 -18.58 0.17
CA GLY A 120 -17.52 -19.22 -1.05
C GLY A 120 -18.44 -18.99 -2.25
N GLY A 121 -17.90 -19.23 -3.45
CA GLY A 121 -18.63 -19.03 -4.71
C GLY A 121 -19.13 -17.59 -4.91
N TRP A 122 -18.35 -16.62 -4.50
CA TRP A 122 -18.65 -15.18 -4.61
C TRP A 122 -19.93 -14.75 -3.90
N ARG A 123 -20.19 -15.32 -2.72
CA ARG A 123 -21.31 -14.98 -1.86
C ARG A 123 -20.81 -14.49 -0.51
N PHE A 124 -21.34 -13.36 -0.07
CA PHE A 124 -20.99 -12.74 1.19
C PHE A 124 -22.25 -12.44 1.99
N ASP A 125 -22.17 -12.64 3.31
CA ASP A 125 -23.20 -12.26 4.27
C ASP A 125 -22.73 -11.07 5.10
N ASP A 126 -23.61 -10.10 5.33
CA ASP A 126 -23.37 -9.05 6.31
C ASP A 126 -23.48 -9.64 7.73
N VAL A 127 -22.35 -9.73 8.42
CA VAL A 127 -22.28 -10.23 9.80
C VAL A 127 -21.96 -9.13 10.81
N THR A 128 -21.91 -7.87 10.40
CA THR A 128 -21.45 -6.71 11.19
C THR A 128 -22.08 -6.65 12.58
N ALA A 129 -23.41 -6.72 12.65
CA ALA A 129 -24.12 -6.66 13.94
C ALA A 129 -23.90 -7.92 14.79
N ALA A 130 -23.84 -9.11 14.16
CA ALA A 130 -23.57 -10.37 14.85
C ALA A 130 -22.12 -10.42 15.36
N ALA A 131 -21.18 -9.84 14.62
CA ALA A 131 -19.78 -9.74 15.00
C ALA A 131 -19.50 -8.63 16.05
N GLY A 132 -20.49 -7.82 16.44
CA GLY A 132 -20.29 -6.75 17.43
C GLY A 132 -19.62 -5.49 16.88
N LEU A 133 -19.51 -5.36 15.56
CA LEU A 133 -18.87 -4.22 14.87
C LEU A 133 -19.88 -3.14 14.41
N ASP A 134 -21.15 -3.23 14.84
CA ASP A 134 -22.19 -2.26 14.50
C ASP A 134 -22.08 -0.98 15.35
N HIS A 135 -21.17 -0.10 14.97
CA HIS A 135 -20.88 1.16 15.66
C HIS A 135 -20.93 2.34 14.70
N GLU A 136 -21.11 3.53 15.25
CA GLU A 136 -21.00 4.79 14.51
C GLU A 136 -19.60 5.37 14.73
N ALA A 137 -18.81 5.50 13.66
CA ALA A 137 -17.54 6.21 13.64
C ALA A 137 -17.29 6.73 12.22
N TYR A 138 -16.55 7.81 12.11
CA TYR A 138 -16.09 8.29 10.81
C TYR A 138 -14.81 7.54 10.44
N GLY A 139 -14.95 6.33 9.91
CA GLY A 139 -13.84 5.45 9.56
C GLY A 139 -13.05 5.96 8.36
N VAL A 140 -11.73 5.90 8.48
CA VAL A 140 -10.77 6.34 7.46
C VAL A 140 -9.85 5.19 7.07
N GLY A 141 -8.97 4.75 7.95
CA GLY A 141 -8.05 3.66 7.71
C GLY A 141 -8.39 2.41 8.52
N VAL A 142 -7.82 1.29 8.11
CA VAL A 142 -7.99 -0.01 8.75
C VAL A 142 -6.71 -0.84 8.63
N THR A 143 -6.36 -1.55 9.70
CA THR A 143 -5.34 -2.61 9.70
C THR A 143 -5.78 -3.79 10.55
N VAL A 144 -5.17 -4.96 10.32
CA VAL A 144 -5.52 -6.22 10.97
C VAL A 144 -4.23 -6.91 11.43
N GLY A 145 -4.26 -7.53 12.60
CA GLY A 145 -3.19 -8.36 13.14
C GLY A 145 -3.57 -8.92 14.51
N ASP A 146 -2.91 -9.98 14.93
CA ASP A 146 -3.09 -10.62 16.23
C ASP A 146 -2.32 -9.84 17.30
N LEU A 147 -3.02 -8.94 18.03
CA LEU A 147 -2.41 -7.96 18.94
C LEU A 147 -2.12 -8.52 20.33
N ASP A 148 -2.69 -9.65 20.70
CA ASP A 148 -2.45 -10.31 21.98
C ASP A 148 -1.92 -11.75 21.84
N ASN A 149 -1.49 -12.12 20.61
CA ASN A 149 -0.90 -13.40 20.26
C ASN A 149 -1.79 -14.63 20.60
N ASP A 150 -3.13 -14.44 20.61
CA ASP A 150 -4.08 -15.51 20.90
C ASP A 150 -4.44 -16.38 19.68
N GLY A 151 -4.00 -15.98 18.50
CA GLY A 151 -4.14 -16.70 17.23
C GLY A 151 -5.33 -16.24 16.39
N PHE A 152 -6.04 -15.18 16.81
CA PHE A 152 -7.17 -14.62 16.07
C PHE A 152 -6.86 -13.18 15.64
N PRO A 153 -7.12 -12.81 14.37
CA PRO A 153 -6.79 -11.48 13.90
C PRO A 153 -7.73 -10.42 14.49
N ASP A 154 -7.15 -9.43 15.15
CA ASP A 154 -7.81 -8.26 15.69
C ASP A 154 -7.96 -7.16 14.65
N LEU A 155 -8.79 -6.16 14.92
CA LEU A 155 -9.09 -5.07 14.00
C LEU A 155 -8.79 -3.70 14.62
N CYS A 156 -8.03 -2.87 13.91
CA CYS A 156 -7.79 -1.47 14.25
C CYS A 156 -8.34 -0.55 13.17
N THR A 157 -9.01 0.54 13.56
CA THR A 157 -9.44 1.60 12.62
C THR A 157 -8.97 2.97 13.06
N SER A 158 -8.52 3.78 12.11
CA SER A 158 -8.38 5.22 12.28
C SER A 158 -9.67 5.92 11.87
N ASN A 159 -9.94 7.07 12.49
CA ASN A 159 -11.19 7.79 12.31
C ASN A 159 -10.94 9.30 12.23
N ASP A 160 -11.93 10.08 11.82
CA ASP A 160 -12.04 11.48 12.22
C ASP A 160 -12.52 11.48 13.68
N GLY A 161 -11.56 11.57 14.61
CA GLY A 161 -11.77 11.33 16.03
C GLY A 161 -11.01 10.11 16.57
N PRO A 162 -11.42 9.55 17.73
CA PRO A 162 -10.66 8.50 18.39
C PRO A 162 -10.48 7.25 17.51
N LYS A 163 -9.25 6.74 17.47
CA LYS A 163 -8.96 5.42 16.89
C LYS A 163 -9.71 4.35 17.66
N ARG A 164 -10.00 3.22 17.01
CA ARG A 164 -10.67 2.09 17.67
C ARG A 164 -9.90 0.81 17.46
N MET A 165 -9.96 -0.01 18.49
CA MET A 165 -9.35 -1.33 18.53
C MET A 165 -10.39 -2.35 19.00
N TRP A 166 -10.58 -3.39 18.22
CA TRP A 166 -11.47 -4.50 18.53
C TRP A 166 -10.69 -5.79 18.62
N ARG A 167 -10.82 -6.44 19.77
CA ARG A 167 -10.30 -7.76 19.99
C ARG A 167 -11.25 -8.81 19.42
N ASN A 168 -10.71 -9.74 18.63
CA ASN A 168 -11.40 -10.92 18.15
C ASN A 168 -11.52 -11.96 19.28
N MET A 169 -12.70 -12.49 19.51
CA MET A 169 -12.96 -13.43 20.60
C MET A 169 -12.81 -14.90 20.18
N GLY A 170 -12.41 -15.17 18.93
CA GLY A 170 -12.22 -16.51 18.39
C GLY A 170 -13.51 -17.28 18.08
N ASP A 171 -14.66 -16.65 18.26
CA ASP A 171 -15.98 -17.20 17.94
C ASP A 171 -16.70 -16.44 16.81
N GLY A 172 -15.95 -15.60 16.10
CA GLY A 172 -16.44 -14.71 15.04
C GLY A 172 -17.02 -13.40 15.56
N THR A 173 -16.85 -13.08 16.85
CA THR A 173 -17.27 -11.80 17.46
C THR A 173 -16.09 -10.96 17.89
N PHE A 174 -16.30 -9.64 17.95
CA PHE A 174 -15.31 -8.65 18.37
C PHE A 174 -15.80 -7.84 19.56
N VAL A 175 -14.87 -7.42 20.42
CA VAL A 175 -15.13 -6.55 21.56
C VAL A 175 -14.30 -5.28 21.44
N ASP A 176 -14.92 -4.11 21.60
CA ASP A 176 -14.22 -2.83 21.65
C ASP A 176 -13.33 -2.76 22.91
N VAL A 177 -12.02 -2.80 22.71
CA VAL A 177 -11.01 -2.73 23.78
C VAL A 177 -10.27 -1.39 23.78
N THR A 178 -10.66 -0.42 22.97
CA THR A 178 -9.97 0.87 22.77
C THR A 178 -9.56 1.55 24.07
N ALA A 179 -10.49 1.66 25.02
CA ALA A 179 -10.22 2.31 26.31
C ALA A 179 -9.26 1.48 27.20
N ALA A 180 -9.33 0.16 27.12
CA ALA A 180 -8.47 -0.76 27.88
C ALA A 180 -7.07 -0.84 27.25
N ALA A 181 -7.01 -0.81 25.94
CA ALA A 181 -5.78 -0.81 25.16
C ALA A 181 -5.01 0.53 25.24
N GLY A 182 -5.70 1.65 25.45
CA GLY A 182 -5.04 2.97 25.58
C GLY A 182 -4.75 3.66 24.24
N THR A 183 -5.34 3.22 23.13
CA THR A 183 -4.99 3.66 21.76
C THR A 183 -5.89 4.74 21.17
N ALA A 184 -6.78 5.35 21.95
CA ALA A 184 -7.79 6.30 21.44
C ALA A 184 -7.22 7.52 20.69
N ASP A 185 -6.04 8.04 21.09
CA ASP A 185 -5.30 9.15 20.42
C ASP A 185 -6.07 10.48 20.24
N GLY A 186 -7.10 10.73 21.03
CA GLY A 186 -7.86 11.98 21.02
C GLY A 186 -8.68 12.20 19.73
N ASP A 187 -8.83 13.48 19.35
CA ASP A 187 -9.71 13.91 18.24
C ASP A 187 -8.89 14.20 16.95
N LYS A 188 -7.88 13.40 16.67
CA LYS A 188 -7.09 13.55 15.44
C LYS A 188 -7.86 13.01 14.24
N LEU A 189 -7.74 13.67 13.08
CA LEU A 189 -8.12 13.06 11.80
C LEU A 189 -7.04 12.05 11.42
N GLY A 190 -7.34 10.78 11.61
CA GLY A 190 -6.45 9.68 11.28
C GLY A 190 -6.38 9.40 9.78
N ALA A 191 -5.38 8.60 9.39
CA ALA A 191 -5.15 8.14 8.03
C ALA A 191 -4.74 6.65 8.03
N GLY A 192 -3.67 6.26 7.34
CA GLY A 192 -3.18 4.89 7.32
C GLY A 192 -2.75 4.37 8.69
N LEU A 193 -2.90 3.08 8.89
CA LEU A 193 -2.43 2.33 10.05
C LEU A 193 -1.52 1.21 9.60
N ALA A 194 -0.49 0.90 10.39
CA ALA A 194 0.32 -0.29 10.20
C ALA A 194 0.70 -0.91 11.54
N LEU A 195 0.86 -2.23 11.55
CA LEU A 195 1.39 -2.98 12.69
C LEU A 195 2.80 -3.45 12.36
N LEU A 196 3.67 -3.44 13.34
CA LEU A 196 5.04 -3.93 13.26
C LEU A 196 5.52 -4.35 14.66
N ASP A 197 6.43 -5.27 14.72
CA ASP A 197 7.19 -5.59 15.92
C ASP A 197 8.47 -4.73 15.88
N ALA A 198 8.46 -3.59 16.58
CA ALA A 198 9.49 -2.57 16.43
C ALA A 198 10.74 -2.82 17.27
N ASP A 199 10.65 -3.60 18.33
CA ASP A 199 11.78 -3.88 19.23
C ASP A 199 12.13 -5.37 19.39
N GLY A 200 11.49 -6.22 18.56
CA GLY A 200 11.79 -7.63 18.46
C GLY A 200 11.34 -8.43 19.69
N ASP A 201 10.31 -7.95 20.42
CA ASP A 201 9.81 -8.61 21.62
C ASP A 201 8.70 -9.63 21.35
N GLY A 202 8.21 -9.68 20.09
CA GLY A 202 7.19 -10.62 19.62
C GLY A 202 5.76 -10.07 19.73
N ASP A 203 5.56 -8.83 20.17
CA ASP A 203 4.28 -8.18 20.25
C ASP A 203 4.15 -7.13 19.12
N LEU A 204 2.97 -7.02 18.50
CA LEU A 204 2.75 -6.06 17.43
C LEU A 204 2.45 -4.67 17.97
N ASP A 205 3.30 -3.71 17.66
CA ASP A 205 3.12 -2.27 17.90
C ASP A 205 2.21 -1.63 16.85
N LEU A 206 1.61 -0.49 17.17
CA LEU A 206 0.74 0.23 16.25
C LEU A 206 1.33 1.58 15.83
N TYR A 207 1.63 1.72 14.53
CA TYR A 207 1.85 3.00 13.90
C TYR A 207 0.56 3.57 13.33
N ALA A 208 0.34 4.88 13.55
CA ALA A 208 -0.85 5.56 13.07
C ALA A 208 -0.49 6.90 12.42
N ALA A 209 -0.59 6.97 11.11
CA ALA A 209 -0.51 8.22 10.37
C ALA A 209 -1.69 9.12 10.72
N ASN A 210 -1.43 10.41 10.87
CA ASN A 210 -2.43 11.43 11.12
C ASN A 210 -2.37 12.49 10.01
N TYR A 211 -3.55 13.01 9.62
CA TYR A 211 -3.62 13.93 8.49
C TYR A 211 -3.47 15.39 8.96
N VAL A 212 -4.56 16.11 9.05
CA VAL A 212 -4.53 17.56 9.34
C VAL A 212 -5.42 17.92 10.53
N ARG A 213 -5.13 19.08 11.14
CA ARG A 213 -5.96 19.68 12.21
C ARG A 213 -7.18 20.31 11.59
N PHE A 214 -8.21 19.52 11.38
CA PHE A 214 -9.49 19.99 10.86
C PHE A 214 -10.41 20.47 11.98
N SER A 215 -11.18 21.53 11.70
CA SER A 215 -12.32 21.96 12.51
C SER A 215 -13.44 22.47 11.60
N PRO A 216 -14.70 22.13 11.86
CA PRO A 216 -15.86 22.62 11.10
C PRO A 216 -16.19 24.10 11.40
N GLU A 217 -15.68 24.67 12.51
CA GLU A 217 -15.94 26.05 12.89
C GLU A 217 -15.24 27.01 11.91
N GLY A 218 -16.01 27.97 11.41
CA GLY A 218 -15.49 28.99 10.50
C GLY A 218 -15.18 28.51 9.10
N HIS A 219 -15.44 27.24 8.78
CA HIS A 219 -15.17 26.67 7.47
C HIS A 219 -15.96 27.38 6.36
N VAL A 220 -15.25 27.78 5.30
CA VAL A 220 -15.81 28.37 4.08
C VAL A 220 -15.17 27.71 2.86
N SER A 221 -15.94 26.96 2.09
CA SER A 221 -15.44 26.30 0.87
C SER A 221 -14.84 27.29 -0.12
N PRO A 222 -13.61 27.07 -0.62
CA PRO A 222 -13.02 27.84 -1.69
C PRO A 222 -13.84 27.66 -2.99
N ARG A 223 -13.67 28.56 -3.96
CA ARG A 223 -14.42 28.50 -5.23
C ARG A 223 -13.52 28.79 -6.41
N ILE A 224 -13.73 28.03 -7.49
CA ILE A 224 -13.15 28.29 -8.80
C ILE A 224 -14.29 28.54 -9.80
N ARG A 225 -14.30 29.69 -10.50
CA ARG A 225 -15.39 30.06 -11.45
C ARG A 225 -16.80 29.92 -10.85
N GLY A 226 -16.94 30.12 -9.51
CA GLY A 226 -18.20 29.96 -8.80
C GLY A 226 -18.50 28.53 -8.31
N VAL A 227 -17.77 27.51 -8.73
CA VAL A 227 -17.92 26.13 -8.31
C VAL A 227 -17.25 25.95 -6.95
N PRO A 228 -17.93 25.40 -5.92
CA PRO A 228 -17.32 25.17 -4.62
C PRO A 228 -16.34 23.99 -4.69
N LEU A 229 -15.22 24.11 -3.97
CA LEU A 229 -14.16 23.12 -3.89
C LEU A 229 -13.95 22.66 -2.44
N TYR A 230 -13.17 21.61 -2.29
CA TYR A 230 -12.56 21.24 -1.02
C TYR A 230 -11.28 22.05 -0.77
N HIS A 231 -10.94 22.28 0.49
CA HIS A 231 -9.61 22.73 0.86
C HIS A 231 -8.58 21.60 0.64
N GLY A 232 -7.35 21.99 0.34
CA GLY A 232 -6.23 21.05 0.36
C GLY A 232 -5.51 21.04 1.71
N PRO A 233 -4.61 20.07 1.95
CA PRO A 233 -3.92 19.94 3.24
C PRO A 233 -3.05 21.16 3.60
N ARG A 234 -2.57 21.90 2.59
CA ARG A 234 -1.78 23.15 2.82
C ARG A 234 -2.55 24.26 3.53
N ASP A 235 -3.88 24.16 3.58
CA ASP A 235 -4.72 25.15 4.29
C ASP A 235 -4.83 24.85 5.80
N TYR A 236 -4.22 23.78 6.28
CA TYR A 236 -4.28 23.31 7.65
C TYR A 236 -2.89 23.04 8.23
N GLU A 237 -2.78 22.99 9.53
CA GLU A 237 -1.62 22.42 10.22
C GLU A 237 -1.70 20.88 10.18
N ALA A 238 -0.58 20.24 9.95
CA ALA A 238 -0.49 18.78 10.07
C ALA A 238 -0.49 18.33 11.53
N TRP A 239 -1.04 17.14 11.80
CA TRP A 239 -0.80 16.44 13.04
C TRP A 239 0.53 15.68 12.96
N PRO A 240 1.31 15.57 14.05
CA PRO A 240 2.34 14.53 14.13
C PRO A 240 1.67 13.16 14.17
N ASP A 241 2.36 12.15 13.61
CA ASP A 241 1.93 10.78 13.67
C ASP A 241 2.05 10.21 15.09
N SER A 242 1.39 9.08 15.33
CA SER A 242 1.36 8.43 16.63
C SER A 242 1.97 7.03 16.54
N PHE A 243 2.71 6.67 17.58
CA PHE A 243 3.26 5.34 17.76
C PHE A 243 2.88 4.81 19.14
N PHE A 244 2.27 3.64 19.15
CA PHE A 244 1.83 2.97 20.36
C PHE A 244 2.59 1.67 20.50
N ARG A 245 3.40 1.59 21.55
CA ARG A 245 4.12 0.37 21.90
C ARG A 245 3.16 -0.60 22.59
N ASN A 246 3.14 -1.84 22.16
CA ASN A 246 2.44 -2.91 22.83
C ASN A 246 3.23 -3.32 24.08
N ASP A 247 2.59 -3.28 25.24
CA ASP A 247 3.20 -3.68 26.52
C ASP A 247 2.97 -5.19 26.81
N GLY A 248 2.45 -5.94 25.82
CA GLY A 248 1.92 -7.29 25.93
C GLY A 248 0.45 -7.31 26.38
N ASP A 249 -0.21 -8.44 26.21
CA ASP A 249 -1.62 -8.63 26.57
C ASP A 249 -2.60 -7.63 25.89
N GLY A 250 -2.25 -7.05 24.73
CA GLY A 250 -3.08 -6.09 23.99
C GLY A 250 -3.24 -4.73 24.70
N ARG A 251 -2.28 -4.33 25.52
CA ARG A 251 -2.18 -2.99 26.11
C ARG A 251 -1.09 -2.20 25.45
N PHE A 252 -1.34 -0.91 25.26
CA PHE A 252 -0.43 -0.03 24.55
C PHE A 252 -0.10 1.22 25.35
N SER A 253 1.15 1.63 25.24
CA SER A 253 1.65 2.92 25.76
C SER A 253 1.93 3.87 24.60
N ASP A 254 1.50 5.14 24.69
CA ASP A 254 1.86 6.18 23.70
C ASP A 254 3.36 6.49 23.81
N ASP A 255 4.13 5.98 22.87
CA ASP A 255 5.58 6.16 22.75
C ASP A 255 5.98 7.13 21.62
N SER A 256 5.01 7.86 21.06
CA SER A 256 5.20 8.73 19.88
C SER A 256 6.37 9.70 20.01
N VAL A 257 6.58 10.27 21.21
CA VAL A 257 7.67 11.22 21.49
C VAL A 257 8.99 10.50 21.78
N ALA A 258 8.96 9.42 22.57
CA ALA A 258 10.18 8.73 22.98
C ALA A 258 10.76 7.86 21.87
N SER A 259 9.92 7.31 20.99
CA SER A 259 10.34 6.61 19.79
C SER A 259 10.97 7.51 18.73
N GLY A 260 10.70 8.84 18.77
CA GLY A 260 11.15 9.78 17.75
C GLY A 260 10.15 10.08 16.63
N ILE A 261 9.06 9.33 16.51
CA ILE A 261 8.03 9.49 15.45
C ILE A 261 7.43 10.90 15.49
N ALA A 262 7.02 11.41 16.65
CA ALA A 262 6.42 12.74 16.77
C ALA A 262 7.43 13.91 16.66
N ALA A 263 8.68 13.66 16.31
CA ALA A 263 9.68 14.72 16.10
C ALA A 263 9.41 15.55 14.84
N VAL A 264 8.67 15.00 13.88
CA VAL A 264 8.22 15.64 12.64
C VAL A 264 6.71 15.54 12.50
N ALA A 265 6.12 16.38 11.65
CA ALA A 265 4.70 16.33 11.34
C ALA A 265 4.48 16.54 9.85
N GLY A 266 3.64 15.72 9.26
CA GLY A 266 3.22 15.78 7.87
C GLY A 266 1.74 15.42 7.73
N PRO A 267 1.06 15.79 6.64
CA PRO A 267 -0.29 15.35 6.38
C PRO A 267 -0.28 13.89 5.89
N GLY A 268 -0.13 12.95 6.86
CA GLY A 268 0.03 11.53 6.61
C GLY A 268 -1.15 10.90 5.88
N MET A 269 -0.87 9.95 4.98
CA MET A 269 -1.84 9.20 4.18
C MET A 269 -1.60 7.70 4.23
N GLY A 270 -1.02 7.11 3.19
CA GLY A 270 -0.64 5.71 3.16
C GLY A 270 0.61 5.44 3.99
N VAL A 271 0.69 4.23 4.53
CA VAL A 271 1.85 3.74 5.28
C VAL A 271 2.13 2.30 4.90
N VAL A 272 3.39 1.92 4.89
CA VAL A 272 3.85 0.53 4.82
C VAL A 272 5.08 0.36 5.69
N CYS A 273 5.14 -0.78 6.39
CA CYS A 273 6.30 -1.17 7.19
C CYS A 273 7.06 -2.28 6.48
N PHE A 274 8.39 -2.20 6.42
CA PHE A 274 9.26 -3.17 5.74
C PHE A 274 10.71 -2.96 6.18
N ASP A 275 11.57 -3.95 5.98
CA ASP A 275 13.01 -3.87 6.24
C ASP A 275 13.73 -3.25 5.02
N GLU A 276 14.07 -1.95 5.09
CA GLU A 276 14.57 -1.20 3.91
C GLU A 276 16.02 -1.50 3.56
N GLU A 277 16.89 -1.72 4.55
CA GLU A 277 18.32 -1.99 4.36
C GLU A 277 18.73 -3.45 4.57
N GLY A 278 17.79 -4.34 4.91
CA GLY A 278 18.03 -5.79 5.01
C GLY A 278 18.70 -6.21 6.32
N ASP A 279 18.64 -5.38 7.37
CA ASP A 279 19.28 -5.65 8.65
C ASP A 279 18.41 -6.51 9.59
N GLY A 280 17.11 -6.58 9.38
CA GLY A 280 16.16 -7.40 10.13
C GLY A 280 15.24 -6.61 11.01
N ASP A 281 15.42 -5.30 11.10
CA ASP A 281 14.57 -4.38 11.83
C ASP A 281 13.51 -3.79 10.90
N THR A 282 12.29 -3.63 11.37
CA THR A 282 11.22 -3.12 10.51
C THR A 282 11.17 -1.59 10.56
N ASP A 283 11.26 -0.96 9.38
CA ASP A 283 11.16 0.48 9.16
C ASP A 283 9.75 0.91 8.76
N ILE A 284 9.47 2.22 8.79
CA ILE A 284 8.15 2.76 8.48
C ILE A 284 8.25 3.79 7.38
N PHE A 285 7.64 3.53 6.22
CA PHE A 285 7.52 4.53 5.16
C PHE A 285 6.13 5.13 5.13
N VAL A 286 6.07 6.46 5.21
CA VAL A 286 4.83 7.24 5.32
C VAL A 286 4.73 8.23 4.18
N LEU A 287 3.62 8.19 3.48
CA LEU A 287 3.28 9.16 2.45
C LEU A 287 2.62 10.40 3.07
N ASN A 288 3.08 11.57 2.65
CA ASN A 288 2.52 12.86 3.05
C ASN A 288 1.91 13.59 1.85
N ASP A 289 0.65 14.01 1.97
CA ASP A 289 -0.06 14.73 0.92
C ASP A 289 0.51 16.15 0.75
N VAL A 290 1.11 16.42 -0.41
CA VAL A 290 1.79 17.67 -0.82
C VAL A 290 2.91 18.14 0.13
N ALA A 291 3.54 17.19 0.82
CA ALA A 291 4.69 17.42 1.68
C ALA A 291 5.77 16.34 1.42
N ALA A 292 6.95 16.48 2.05
CA ALA A 292 7.98 15.43 2.01
C ALA A 292 7.44 14.14 2.63
N ASN A 293 7.63 13.00 1.98
CA ASN A 293 7.36 11.71 2.58
C ASN A 293 8.42 11.40 3.65
N PHE A 294 8.07 10.61 4.66
CA PHE A 294 8.97 10.21 5.73
C PHE A 294 9.37 8.74 5.61
N LEU A 295 10.64 8.46 5.83
CA LEU A 295 11.13 7.13 6.15
C LEU A 295 11.69 7.17 7.58
N PHE A 296 11.04 6.47 8.47
CA PHE A 296 11.49 6.28 9.83
C PHE A 296 12.27 4.98 9.93
N ARG A 297 13.60 5.09 9.96
CA ARG A 297 14.50 3.96 10.13
C ARG A 297 14.57 3.56 11.58
N ASN A 298 14.34 2.29 11.85
CA ASN A 298 14.42 1.67 13.16
C ASN A 298 15.88 1.40 13.55
N ASP A 299 16.20 1.42 14.82
CA ASP A 299 17.49 0.97 15.36
C ASP A 299 17.43 -0.40 16.04
N GLY A 300 16.34 -1.16 15.80
CA GLY A 300 16.06 -2.47 16.40
C GLY A 300 15.58 -2.41 17.85
N THR A 301 15.31 -1.22 18.37
CA THR A 301 14.83 -1.02 19.75
C THR A 301 13.50 -0.25 19.80
N GLY A 302 12.84 -0.07 18.65
CA GLY A 302 11.65 0.77 18.50
C GLY A 302 11.95 2.25 18.62
N ARG A 303 13.19 2.69 18.32
CA ARG A 303 13.55 4.09 18.16
C ARG A 303 13.83 4.39 16.70
N PHE A 304 13.24 5.47 16.23
CA PHE A 304 13.21 5.81 14.83
C PHE A 304 13.93 7.12 14.54
N ALA A 305 14.65 7.16 13.44
CA ALA A 305 15.21 8.38 12.85
C ALA A 305 14.54 8.64 11.50
N GLU A 306 14.07 9.87 11.25
CA GLU A 306 13.54 10.27 9.95
C GLU A 306 14.70 10.46 8.96
N VAL A 307 14.78 9.61 7.91
CA VAL A 307 15.86 9.57 6.92
C VAL A 307 15.35 9.64 5.46
N GLY A 308 14.08 9.97 5.23
CA GLY A 308 13.44 9.93 3.90
C GLY A 308 14.15 10.74 2.84
N LEU A 309 14.72 11.91 3.20
CA LEU A 309 15.53 12.69 2.26
C LEU A 309 16.86 11.99 1.93
N GLU A 310 17.50 11.40 2.91
CA GLU A 310 18.78 10.70 2.76
C GLU A 310 18.62 9.42 1.95
N ALA A 311 17.54 8.70 2.18
CA ALA A 311 17.18 7.48 1.45
C ALA A 311 16.66 7.74 0.02
N GLY A 312 16.36 9.00 -0.36
CA GLY A 312 15.85 9.34 -1.69
C GLY A 312 14.33 9.19 -1.85
N LEU A 313 13.57 9.08 -0.76
CA LEU A 313 12.12 8.83 -0.74
C LEU A 313 11.25 10.07 -0.46
N ALA A 314 11.86 11.17 0.03
CA ALA A 314 11.12 12.36 0.45
C ALA A 314 10.39 13.08 -0.70
N TYR A 315 10.91 13.01 -1.92
CA TYR A 315 10.45 13.76 -3.09
C TYR A 315 10.53 12.93 -4.36
N ASP A 316 9.86 13.40 -5.42
CA ASP A 316 10.00 12.82 -6.75
C ASP A 316 11.39 13.12 -7.38
N MET A 317 11.66 12.55 -8.56
CA MET A 317 12.93 12.70 -9.29
C MET A 317 13.31 14.15 -9.62
N ILE A 318 12.39 15.11 -9.54
CA ILE A 318 12.67 16.54 -9.76
C ILE A 318 12.68 17.35 -8.46
N GLY A 319 12.63 16.68 -7.31
CA GLY A 319 12.69 17.28 -5.98
C GLY A 319 11.42 17.98 -5.56
N GLN A 320 10.25 17.56 -6.07
CA GLN A 320 8.96 18.12 -5.68
C GLN A 320 8.19 17.15 -4.77
N PRO A 321 7.48 17.69 -3.75
CA PRO A 321 6.52 16.89 -3.00
C PRO A 321 5.30 16.61 -3.85
N ASN A 322 4.82 15.38 -3.84
CA ASN A 322 3.59 14.95 -4.50
C ASN A 322 2.41 15.00 -3.53
N GLY A 323 1.20 15.05 -4.07
CA GLY A 323 -0.01 14.65 -3.34
C GLY A 323 -0.02 13.14 -3.18
N SER A 324 0.81 12.65 -2.25
CA SER A 324 1.06 11.23 -2.04
C SER A 324 -0.12 10.57 -1.33
N MET A 325 -0.60 9.41 -1.81
CA MET A 325 -1.85 8.79 -1.34
C MET A 325 -1.64 7.36 -0.83
N GLY A 326 -1.62 6.37 -1.71
CA GLY A 326 -1.43 4.96 -1.38
C GLY A 326 -0.01 4.49 -1.67
N VAL A 327 0.46 3.54 -0.88
CA VAL A 327 1.78 2.91 -1.04
C VAL A 327 1.68 1.40 -0.89
N ASP A 328 2.45 0.71 -1.70
CA ASP A 328 2.66 -0.72 -1.60
C ASP A 328 4.14 -1.07 -1.75
N CYS A 329 4.52 -2.23 -1.23
CA CYS A 329 5.89 -2.73 -1.18
C CYS A 329 5.97 -4.12 -1.79
N GLY A 330 7.02 -4.40 -2.57
CA GLY A 330 7.26 -5.71 -3.17
C GLY A 330 8.43 -5.71 -4.15
N ASP A 331 9.07 -6.85 -4.33
CA ASP A 331 10.16 -7.07 -5.27
C ASP A 331 9.61 -7.12 -6.72
N VAL A 332 9.72 -6.00 -7.48
CA VAL A 332 9.09 -5.89 -8.81
C VAL A 332 9.98 -6.39 -9.95
N ASP A 333 11.29 -6.48 -9.74
CA ASP A 333 12.24 -6.93 -10.76
C ASP A 333 12.96 -8.24 -10.42
N ASN A 334 12.60 -8.82 -9.27
CA ASN A 334 13.11 -10.09 -8.75
C ASN A 334 14.61 -10.06 -8.44
N ASP A 335 15.13 -8.92 -7.98
CA ASP A 335 16.51 -8.78 -7.55
C ASP A 335 16.71 -9.18 -6.07
N GLY A 336 15.61 -9.36 -5.34
CA GLY A 336 15.57 -9.83 -3.95
C GLY A 336 15.47 -8.71 -2.92
N TRP A 337 15.28 -7.46 -3.36
CA TRP A 337 15.02 -6.30 -2.52
C TRP A 337 13.61 -5.79 -2.76
N LEU A 338 13.02 -5.25 -1.72
CA LEU A 338 11.66 -4.73 -1.82
C LEU A 338 11.69 -3.30 -2.36
N ASP A 339 10.94 -3.08 -3.43
CA ASP A 339 10.69 -1.78 -4.03
C ASP A 339 9.42 -1.15 -3.47
N LEU A 340 9.25 0.16 -3.67
CA LEU A 340 8.07 0.90 -3.23
C LEU A 340 7.32 1.47 -4.43
N TRP A 341 6.01 1.30 -4.44
CA TRP A 341 5.11 1.89 -5.41
C TRP A 341 4.13 2.83 -4.74
N MET A 342 4.14 4.11 -5.13
CA MET A 342 3.22 5.10 -4.56
C MET A 342 2.35 5.77 -5.62
N THR A 343 1.13 6.11 -5.23
CA THR A 343 0.17 6.88 -6.02
C THR A 343 0.18 8.36 -5.64
N SER A 344 -0.35 9.20 -6.54
CA SER A 344 -0.28 10.66 -6.41
C SER A 344 -1.48 11.37 -7.02
N TYR A 345 -1.54 12.70 -6.88
CA TYR A 345 -2.64 13.52 -7.36
C TYR A 345 -2.68 13.67 -8.90
N GLN A 346 -3.76 14.27 -9.43
CA GLN A 346 -3.92 14.62 -10.85
C GLN A 346 -2.72 15.46 -11.36
N GLY A 347 -2.23 15.10 -12.55
CA GLY A 347 -1.09 15.79 -13.18
C GLY A 347 0.29 15.42 -12.62
N GLU A 348 0.33 14.67 -11.54
CA GLU A 348 1.55 14.10 -10.96
C GLU A 348 1.74 12.65 -11.40
N ARG A 349 2.96 12.17 -11.43
CA ARG A 349 3.26 10.78 -11.76
C ARG A 349 3.20 9.93 -10.51
N PRO A 350 2.60 8.73 -10.54
CA PRO A 350 2.88 7.73 -9.53
C PRO A 350 4.36 7.37 -9.58
N VAL A 351 4.96 7.03 -8.43
CA VAL A 351 6.40 6.80 -8.34
C VAL A 351 6.70 5.36 -7.98
N LEU A 352 7.54 4.73 -8.79
CA LEU A 352 8.18 3.46 -8.47
C LEU A 352 9.62 3.75 -8.04
N TYR A 353 9.89 3.52 -6.77
CA TYR A 353 11.21 3.61 -6.17
C TYR A 353 11.85 2.23 -6.14
N HIS A 354 12.95 2.07 -6.89
CA HIS A 354 13.75 0.86 -6.88
C HIS A 354 14.76 0.90 -5.73
N ASN A 355 14.82 -0.15 -4.93
CA ASN A 355 15.75 -0.29 -3.82
C ASN A 355 17.16 -0.61 -4.33
N LEU A 356 18.13 0.22 -3.99
CA LEU A 356 19.52 0.06 -4.38
C LEU A 356 20.30 -0.90 -3.45
N ALA A 357 19.72 -2.04 -3.15
CA ALA A 357 20.28 -3.05 -2.27
C ALA A 357 20.61 -2.51 -0.85
N GLY A 358 19.64 -1.83 -0.24
CA GLY A 358 19.74 -1.24 1.09
C GLY A 358 20.58 0.05 1.15
N GLN A 359 20.91 0.65 0.01
CA GLN A 359 21.68 1.89 -0.06
C GLN A 359 20.84 3.12 -0.43
N GLY A 360 19.53 3.03 -0.23
CA GLY A 360 18.54 4.02 -0.60
C GLY A 360 17.81 3.65 -1.89
N PHE A 361 17.06 4.62 -2.46
CA PHE A 361 16.11 4.37 -3.54
C PHE A 361 16.33 5.30 -4.74
N GLU A 362 15.98 4.80 -5.93
CA GLU A 362 15.95 5.55 -7.18
C GLU A 362 14.54 5.55 -7.78
N ASP A 363 14.00 6.72 -8.17
CA ASP A 363 12.77 6.82 -8.98
C ASP A 363 13.01 6.26 -10.38
N VAL A 364 12.42 5.12 -10.66
CA VAL A 364 12.56 4.41 -11.94
C VAL A 364 11.27 4.48 -12.79
N SER A 365 10.26 5.23 -12.37
CA SER A 365 8.94 5.29 -12.99
C SER A 365 8.98 5.58 -14.49
N SER A 366 9.83 6.54 -14.89
CA SER A 366 9.92 6.96 -16.31
C SER A 366 10.62 5.92 -17.18
N ARG A 367 11.67 5.26 -16.66
CA ARG A 367 12.42 4.27 -17.44
C ARG A 367 11.72 2.93 -17.56
N THR A 368 10.89 2.57 -16.56
CA THR A 368 10.15 1.31 -16.53
C THR A 368 8.77 1.40 -17.18
N GLY A 369 8.22 2.61 -17.32
CA GLY A 369 6.85 2.82 -17.80
C GLY A 369 5.78 2.74 -16.70
N ALA A 370 6.19 2.66 -15.42
CA ALA A 370 5.27 2.53 -14.28
C ALA A 370 4.29 3.72 -14.12
N ALA A 371 4.54 4.86 -14.77
CA ALA A 371 3.65 6.03 -14.74
C ALA A 371 2.64 6.08 -15.91
N ALA A 372 2.54 5.04 -16.73
CA ALA A 372 1.70 5.06 -17.94
C ALA A 372 0.20 5.15 -17.61
N GLY A 373 -0.57 5.82 -18.45
CA GLY A 373 -2.04 5.80 -18.46
C GLY A 373 -2.76 6.55 -17.33
N SER A 374 -2.07 6.96 -16.25
CA SER A 374 -2.72 7.47 -15.03
C SER A 374 -2.61 8.98 -14.80
N LEU A 375 -1.82 9.69 -15.58
CA LEU A 375 -1.49 11.11 -15.35
C LEU A 375 -2.71 12.05 -15.21
N PRO A 376 -3.82 11.91 -15.98
CA PRO A 376 -4.98 12.76 -15.83
C PRO A 376 -5.81 12.51 -14.56
N TRP A 377 -5.57 11.41 -13.85
CA TRP A 377 -6.44 10.96 -12.77
C TRP A 377 -5.86 11.27 -11.39
N VAL A 378 -6.71 11.43 -10.39
CA VAL A 378 -6.32 11.31 -8.98
C VAL A 378 -6.26 9.83 -8.66
N LYS A 379 -5.18 9.39 -8.03
CA LYS A 379 -4.80 8.01 -7.81
C LYS A 379 -4.73 7.72 -6.31
N TRP A 380 -5.37 6.65 -5.84
CA TRP A 380 -5.55 6.32 -4.43
C TRP A 380 -4.96 4.95 -4.08
N GLY A 381 -5.82 3.97 -3.88
CA GLY A 381 -5.42 2.61 -3.61
C GLY A 381 -4.53 2.04 -4.68
N CYS A 382 -3.54 1.25 -4.29
CA CYS A 382 -2.60 0.61 -5.19
C CYS A 382 -2.23 -0.79 -4.69
N GLY A 383 -1.66 -1.58 -5.58
CA GLY A 383 -1.10 -2.89 -5.26
C GLY A 383 0.01 -3.27 -6.24
N ILE A 384 1.01 -3.96 -5.70
CA ILE A 384 2.07 -4.66 -6.42
C ILE A 384 1.68 -6.14 -6.45
N ILE A 385 1.00 -6.58 -7.51
CA ILE A 385 0.24 -7.82 -7.57
C ILE A 385 0.65 -8.66 -8.78
N ASP A 386 0.87 -9.95 -8.62
CA ASP A 386 1.11 -10.88 -9.73
C ASP A 386 -0.24 -11.49 -10.18
N PHE A 387 -0.92 -10.84 -11.13
CA PHE A 387 -2.26 -11.24 -11.56
C PHE A 387 -2.27 -12.46 -12.51
N ASP A 388 -1.17 -12.76 -13.20
CA ASP A 388 -1.09 -13.89 -14.13
C ASP A 388 -0.10 -14.97 -13.68
N ASN A 389 0.30 -14.93 -12.41
CA ASN A 389 1.18 -15.92 -11.76
C ASN A 389 2.51 -16.16 -12.50
N ASP A 390 2.96 -15.19 -13.34
CA ASP A 390 4.18 -15.35 -14.13
C ASP A 390 5.47 -15.06 -13.34
N GLY A 391 5.32 -14.60 -12.11
CA GLY A 391 6.38 -14.22 -11.18
C GLY A 391 6.89 -12.80 -11.40
N GLY A 392 6.24 -12.03 -12.26
CA GLY A 392 6.47 -10.60 -12.48
C GLY A 392 5.32 -9.80 -11.89
N ARG A 393 5.55 -9.03 -10.85
CA ARG A 393 4.50 -8.27 -10.18
C ARG A 393 4.02 -7.10 -11.02
N ASP A 394 2.72 -7.01 -11.21
CA ASP A 394 1.99 -5.96 -11.92
C ASP A 394 1.64 -4.80 -10.97
N LEU A 395 1.19 -3.67 -11.53
CA LEU A 395 0.78 -2.52 -10.74
C LEU A 395 -0.69 -2.20 -11.00
N PHE A 396 -1.48 -2.10 -9.93
CA PHE A 396 -2.88 -1.69 -9.99
C PHE A 396 -3.07 -0.32 -9.33
N ILE A 397 -3.94 0.53 -9.90
CA ILE A 397 -4.24 1.87 -9.38
C ILE A 397 -5.76 2.08 -9.35
N ALA A 398 -6.29 2.36 -8.18
CA ALA A 398 -7.65 2.83 -7.99
C ALA A 398 -7.73 4.34 -8.27
N CYS A 399 -8.60 4.76 -9.20
CA CYS A 399 -8.68 6.12 -9.70
C CYS A 399 -10.04 6.78 -9.42
N GLY A 400 -10.01 8.06 -8.97
CA GLY A 400 -11.23 8.83 -8.74
C GLY A 400 -10.94 10.23 -8.22
N HIS A 401 -11.63 11.26 -8.72
CA HIS A 401 -11.39 12.63 -8.30
C HIS A 401 -12.08 12.97 -6.97
N ILE A 402 -11.53 13.94 -6.21
CA ILE A 402 -12.14 14.41 -4.95
C ILE A 402 -13.35 15.32 -5.20
N ASN A 403 -13.32 16.15 -6.24
CA ASN A 403 -14.39 17.10 -6.55
C ASN A 403 -15.41 16.48 -7.52
N ASP A 404 -16.63 16.29 -7.04
CA ASP A 404 -17.76 15.77 -7.82
C ASP A 404 -18.29 16.72 -8.91
N LEU A 405 -17.80 17.94 -8.94
CA LEU A 405 -18.12 18.97 -9.93
C LEU A 405 -16.90 19.36 -10.79
N VAL A 406 -15.86 18.54 -10.83
CA VAL A 406 -14.59 18.88 -11.50
C VAL A 406 -14.78 19.21 -12.97
N GLU A 407 -15.66 18.52 -13.68
CA GLU A 407 -15.93 18.73 -15.11
C GLU A 407 -16.51 20.13 -15.43
N GLN A 408 -16.95 20.88 -14.40
CA GLN A 408 -17.43 22.27 -14.59
C GLN A 408 -16.29 23.28 -14.72
N PHE A 409 -15.05 22.92 -14.37
CA PHE A 409 -13.92 23.85 -14.40
C PHE A 409 -12.64 23.25 -14.99
N ASP A 410 -12.54 21.94 -15.12
CA ASP A 410 -11.41 21.21 -15.70
C ASP A 410 -11.95 20.08 -16.61
N ASP A 411 -11.67 20.19 -17.90
CA ASP A 411 -12.07 19.23 -18.94
C ASP A 411 -11.00 18.15 -19.22
N THR A 412 -9.87 18.18 -18.50
CA THR A 412 -8.78 17.22 -18.66
C THR A 412 -8.93 15.99 -17.78
N THR A 413 -9.87 16.00 -16.84
CA THR A 413 -10.15 14.92 -15.88
C THR A 413 -11.66 14.72 -15.69
N ALA A 414 -12.04 13.74 -14.86
CA ALA A 414 -13.43 13.48 -14.50
C ALA A 414 -13.54 13.04 -13.03
N TYR A 415 -14.73 13.18 -12.43
CA TYR A 415 -14.99 12.71 -11.07
C TYR A 415 -14.88 11.18 -10.98
N ARG A 416 -15.51 10.47 -11.94
CA ARG A 416 -15.46 9.02 -12.06
C ARG A 416 -14.50 8.60 -13.14
N ASN A 417 -13.61 7.67 -12.81
CA ASN A 417 -12.57 7.18 -13.71
C ASN A 417 -12.59 5.65 -13.81
N HIS A 418 -11.93 5.10 -14.83
CA HIS A 418 -11.52 3.69 -14.80
C HIS A 418 -10.26 3.54 -13.96
N ASN A 419 -10.13 2.41 -13.29
CA ASN A 419 -8.89 2.00 -12.65
C ASN A 419 -7.84 1.65 -13.70
N VAL A 420 -6.57 1.65 -13.30
CA VAL A 420 -5.45 1.41 -14.21
C VAL A 420 -4.72 0.13 -13.79
N LEU A 421 -4.43 -0.73 -14.76
CA LEU A 421 -3.59 -1.91 -14.63
C LEU A 421 -2.39 -1.78 -15.55
N LEU A 422 -1.20 -1.92 -14.97
CA LEU A 422 0.08 -1.92 -15.67
C LEU A 422 0.72 -3.30 -15.52
N ARG A 423 0.76 -4.08 -16.60
CA ARG A 423 1.38 -5.40 -16.58
C ARG A 423 2.89 -5.29 -16.63
N ASN A 424 3.58 -6.06 -15.80
CA ASN A 424 5.03 -6.21 -15.81
C ASN A 424 5.45 -7.18 -16.93
N VAL A 425 6.32 -6.74 -17.82
CA VAL A 425 6.90 -7.55 -18.87
C VAL A 425 8.42 -7.43 -18.78
N GLY A 426 9.03 -8.24 -17.93
CA GLY A 426 10.48 -8.25 -17.73
C GLY A 426 11.04 -6.92 -17.22
N GLY A 427 10.44 -6.37 -16.16
CA GLY A 427 10.83 -5.10 -15.54
C GLY A 427 10.34 -3.85 -16.27
N ARG A 428 9.47 -4.00 -17.28
CA ARG A 428 8.78 -2.91 -17.96
C ARG A 428 7.28 -3.03 -17.81
N PHE A 429 6.63 -1.92 -17.50
CA PHE A 429 5.20 -1.86 -17.30
C PHE A 429 4.48 -1.40 -18.57
N VAL A 430 3.45 -2.16 -18.95
CA VAL A 430 2.62 -1.91 -20.12
C VAL A 430 1.19 -1.70 -19.65
N GLU A 431 0.59 -0.54 -19.99
CA GLU A 431 -0.80 -0.25 -19.69
C GLU A 431 -1.71 -1.23 -20.43
N MET A 432 -2.60 -1.91 -19.70
CA MET A 432 -3.53 -2.87 -20.30
C MET A 432 -4.93 -2.90 -19.67
N SER A 433 -5.34 -1.84 -19.00
CA SER A 433 -6.64 -1.74 -18.33
C SER A 433 -7.82 -2.12 -19.21
N ALA A 434 -7.81 -1.66 -20.48
CA ALA A 434 -8.87 -1.98 -21.43
C ALA A 434 -8.85 -3.48 -21.83
N ALA A 435 -7.67 -4.06 -22.04
CA ALA A 435 -7.51 -5.46 -22.39
C ALA A 435 -7.81 -6.38 -21.21
N ALA A 436 -7.51 -5.93 -20.00
CA ALA A 436 -7.81 -6.62 -18.75
C ALA A 436 -9.29 -6.51 -18.29
N GLY A 437 -10.17 -5.91 -19.08
CA GLY A 437 -11.60 -5.83 -18.76
C GLY A 437 -12.00 -4.63 -17.93
N LEU A 438 -11.09 -3.84 -17.37
CA LEU A 438 -11.41 -2.72 -16.48
C LEU A 438 -12.26 -1.62 -17.16
N HIS A 439 -12.21 -1.51 -18.50
CA HIS A 439 -13.07 -0.58 -19.22
C HIS A 439 -14.52 -1.07 -19.39
N ALA A 440 -14.80 -2.35 -19.13
CA ALA A 440 -16.16 -2.86 -19.06
C ALA A 440 -16.81 -2.60 -17.68
N VAL A 441 -15.99 -2.39 -16.64
CA VAL A 441 -16.44 -1.97 -15.31
C VAL A 441 -16.95 -0.53 -15.38
N PRO A 442 -18.09 -0.19 -14.74
CA PRO A 442 -18.52 1.20 -14.64
C PRO A 442 -17.44 2.11 -14.04
N ARG A 443 -17.42 3.36 -14.46
CA ARG A 443 -16.50 4.34 -13.86
C ARG A 443 -16.99 4.74 -12.49
N HIS A 444 -16.08 4.77 -11.53
CA HIS A 444 -16.33 5.16 -10.15
C HIS A 444 -15.34 6.24 -9.69
N SER A 445 -15.59 6.84 -8.52
CA SER A 445 -14.58 7.60 -7.80
C SER A 445 -13.98 6.68 -6.74
N ALA A 446 -13.03 5.84 -7.17
CA ALA A 446 -12.40 4.85 -6.31
C ALA A 446 -11.54 5.48 -5.21
N ARG A 447 -11.30 4.73 -4.12
CA ARG A 447 -10.44 5.06 -2.98
C ARG A 447 -9.58 3.86 -2.62
N GLY A 448 -9.85 3.18 -1.51
CA GLY A 448 -9.14 1.99 -1.08
C GLY A 448 -9.21 0.85 -2.08
N ALA A 449 -8.16 0.03 -2.11
CA ALA A 449 -8.10 -1.22 -2.86
C ALA A 449 -7.38 -2.27 -2.02
N ALA A 450 -7.87 -3.51 -2.07
CA ALA A 450 -7.26 -4.67 -1.45
C ALA A 450 -7.27 -5.84 -2.42
N PHE A 451 -6.28 -6.73 -2.28
CA PHE A 451 -6.05 -7.83 -3.22
C PHE A 451 -5.77 -9.12 -2.47
N ASP A 452 -6.61 -10.11 -2.66
CA ASP A 452 -6.48 -11.45 -2.09
C ASP A 452 -7.17 -12.49 -3.00
N ASP A 453 -6.86 -13.76 -2.80
CA ASP A 453 -7.53 -14.88 -3.45
C ASP A 453 -8.86 -15.15 -2.72
N LEU A 454 -9.94 -14.51 -3.18
CA LEU A 454 -11.25 -14.51 -2.50
C LEU A 454 -12.06 -15.79 -2.71
N ASP A 455 -11.78 -16.55 -3.77
CA ASP A 455 -12.47 -17.81 -4.05
C ASP A 455 -11.58 -19.05 -3.91
N ASN A 456 -10.32 -18.84 -3.48
CA ASN A 456 -9.30 -19.86 -3.24
C ASN A 456 -8.96 -20.67 -4.51
N ASP A 457 -8.96 -20.04 -5.69
CA ASP A 457 -8.58 -20.68 -6.95
C ASP A 457 -7.11 -20.47 -7.32
N GLY A 458 -6.40 -19.60 -6.60
CA GLY A 458 -5.00 -19.27 -6.76
C GLY A 458 -4.70 -18.09 -7.64
N ASP A 459 -5.72 -17.37 -8.09
CA ASP A 459 -5.59 -16.08 -8.75
C ASP A 459 -5.93 -14.96 -7.77
N LEU A 460 -5.15 -13.87 -7.76
CA LEU A 460 -5.45 -12.74 -6.90
C LEU A 460 -6.58 -11.90 -7.50
N ASP A 461 -7.59 -11.61 -6.69
CA ASP A 461 -8.77 -10.83 -6.99
C ASP A 461 -8.64 -9.40 -6.43
N GLY A 462 -9.59 -8.52 -6.73
CA GLY A 462 -9.58 -7.15 -6.26
C GLY A 462 -10.88 -6.72 -5.58
N VAL A 463 -10.74 -5.99 -4.47
CA VAL A 463 -11.84 -5.28 -3.79
C VAL A 463 -11.54 -3.79 -3.82
N ILE A 464 -12.42 -3.00 -4.43
CA ILE A 464 -12.23 -1.55 -4.60
C ILE A 464 -13.36 -0.83 -3.87
N LEU A 465 -13.02 0.02 -2.91
CA LEU A 465 -13.98 0.90 -2.27
C LEU A 465 -14.20 2.14 -3.16
N ASN A 466 -15.45 2.46 -3.43
CA ASN A 466 -15.86 3.60 -4.24
C ASN A 466 -16.53 4.66 -3.37
N ALA A 467 -16.09 5.91 -3.45
CA ALA A 467 -16.67 7.01 -2.69
C ALA A 467 -18.14 7.25 -3.06
N ARG A 468 -19.03 7.21 -2.07
CA ARG A 468 -20.49 7.43 -2.20
C ARG A 468 -21.21 6.40 -3.08
N GLU A 469 -20.61 5.25 -3.30
CA GLU A 469 -21.14 4.18 -4.16
C GLU A 469 -20.91 2.81 -3.54
N ALA A 470 -21.49 1.77 -4.15
CA ALA A 470 -21.17 0.38 -3.80
C ALA A 470 -19.70 0.06 -4.14
N PRO A 471 -19.05 -0.86 -3.43
CA PRO A 471 -17.72 -1.33 -3.81
C PRO A 471 -17.75 -2.02 -5.16
N THR A 472 -16.58 -2.24 -5.75
CA THR A 472 -16.39 -3.08 -6.92
C THR A 472 -15.58 -4.30 -6.52
N LEU A 473 -16.08 -5.50 -6.79
CA LEU A 473 -15.37 -6.75 -6.62
C LEU A 473 -14.97 -7.27 -7.99
N LEU A 474 -13.66 -7.40 -8.19
CA LEU A 474 -13.04 -7.82 -9.45
C LEU A 474 -12.55 -9.26 -9.29
N ARG A 475 -13.16 -10.20 -10.00
CA ARG A 475 -12.69 -11.57 -10.10
C ARG A 475 -11.64 -11.69 -11.18
N ASN A 476 -10.53 -12.30 -10.86
CA ASN A 476 -9.51 -12.69 -11.84
C ASN A 476 -9.92 -14.00 -12.51
N LEU A 477 -9.80 -14.06 -13.83
CA LEU A 477 -10.21 -15.22 -14.63
C LEU A 477 -9.03 -15.91 -15.31
N ASP A 478 -7.79 -15.74 -14.85
CA ASP A 478 -6.62 -16.31 -15.52
C ASP A 478 -6.68 -17.84 -15.57
N ARG A 479 -6.94 -18.50 -14.44
CA ARG A 479 -7.07 -19.96 -14.33
C ARG A 479 -8.19 -20.51 -15.20
N GLU A 480 -9.36 -19.92 -15.17
CA GLU A 480 -10.54 -20.38 -15.94
C GLU A 480 -10.33 -20.27 -17.44
N ARG A 481 -9.47 -19.36 -17.87
CA ARG A 481 -9.09 -19.18 -19.29
C ARG A 481 -7.90 -20.02 -19.70
N GLY A 482 -7.40 -20.90 -18.83
CA GLY A 482 -6.31 -21.82 -19.07
C GLY A 482 -4.95 -21.21 -18.81
N GLY A 483 -4.82 -20.36 -17.78
CA GLY A 483 -3.54 -19.94 -17.24
C GLY A 483 -2.67 -21.15 -16.91
N GLU A 484 -1.46 -21.17 -17.46
CA GLU A 484 -0.53 -22.32 -17.35
C GLU A 484 0.51 -22.11 -16.22
N HIS A 485 0.46 -20.95 -15.55
CA HIS A 485 1.40 -20.62 -14.48
C HIS A 485 0.97 -21.22 -13.16
N HIS A 486 1.96 -21.49 -12.35
CA HIS A 486 1.80 -22.06 -11.03
C HIS A 486 1.97 -20.99 -9.95
N TRP A 487 1.50 -21.30 -8.75
CA TRP A 487 1.55 -20.40 -7.61
C TRP A 487 1.85 -21.13 -6.30
N LEU A 488 2.24 -20.40 -5.29
CA LEU A 488 2.32 -20.84 -3.91
C LEU A 488 1.83 -19.71 -3.00
N GLN A 489 0.90 -20.02 -2.11
CA GLN A 489 0.57 -19.13 -1.01
C GLN A 489 1.27 -19.61 0.27
N VAL A 490 1.74 -18.65 1.07
CA VAL A 490 2.42 -18.91 2.33
C VAL A 490 1.75 -18.12 3.43
N ARG A 491 1.32 -18.81 4.49
CA ARG A 491 0.92 -18.23 5.77
C ARG A 491 1.94 -18.58 6.82
N LEU A 492 2.41 -17.58 7.54
CA LEU A 492 3.33 -17.77 8.65
C LEU A 492 2.58 -17.91 9.97
N VAL A 493 3.21 -18.59 10.93
CA VAL A 493 2.74 -18.71 12.30
C VAL A 493 3.94 -18.58 13.22
N GLY A 494 4.11 -17.42 13.85
CA GLY A 494 5.15 -17.15 14.82
C GLY A 494 4.93 -17.90 16.14
N ARG A 495 6.00 -18.11 16.88
CA ARG A 495 6.02 -18.68 18.23
C ARG A 495 6.85 -17.87 19.20
N ASP A 496 8.04 -17.50 18.79
CA ASP A 496 8.94 -16.59 19.51
C ASP A 496 8.83 -15.17 18.91
N SER A 497 8.50 -15.07 17.62
CA SER A 497 8.07 -13.84 16.91
C SER A 497 6.57 -13.62 17.09
N ASN A 498 6.07 -12.44 16.67
CA ASN A 498 4.63 -12.16 16.63
C ASN A 498 3.87 -13.24 15.85
N ARG A 499 2.65 -13.51 16.26
CA ARG A 499 1.86 -14.67 15.81
C ARG A 499 1.61 -14.69 14.31
N ASP A 500 1.42 -13.55 13.68
CA ASP A 500 1.15 -13.43 12.25
C ASP A 500 2.42 -13.42 11.39
N GLY A 501 3.60 -13.34 12.02
CA GLY A 501 4.89 -13.26 11.33
C GLY A 501 5.07 -11.94 10.59
N VAL A 502 4.41 -10.85 11.01
CA VAL A 502 4.57 -9.51 10.43
C VAL A 502 6.04 -9.09 10.50
N GLY A 503 6.58 -8.57 9.39
CA GLY A 503 7.99 -8.23 9.23
C GLY A 503 8.90 -9.42 8.88
N ALA A 504 8.36 -10.65 8.83
CA ALA A 504 9.16 -11.79 8.39
C ALA A 504 9.31 -11.80 6.87
N ASN A 505 10.57 -11.96 6.41
CA ASN A 505 10.91 -12.03 4.99
C ASN A 505 10.89 -13.47 4.50
N VAL A 506 10.16 -13.73 3.42
CA VAL A 506 9.94 -15.05 2.83
C VAL A 506 10.58 -15.14 1.45
N ARG A 507 11.37 -16.17 1.23
CA ARG A 507 12.04 -16.46 -0.04
C ARG A 507 11.61 -17.81 -0.58
N VAL A 508 10.89 -17.83 -1.66
CA VAL A 508 10.49 -19.05 -2.37
C VAL A 508 11.54 -19.36 -3.43
N VAL A 509 12.30 -20.43 -3.23
CA VAL A 509 13.35 -20.87 -4.15
C VAL A 509 12.78 -21.90 -5.12
N ILE A 510 12.81 -21.55 -6.40
CA ILE A 510 12.39 -22.39 -7.51
C ILE A 510 13.56 -22.65 -8.45
N PRO A 511 13.50 -23.65 -9.34
CA PRO A 511 14.57 -23.92 -10.30
C PRO A 511 14.93 -22.67 -11.14
N GLY A 512 16.11 -22.10 -10.86
CA GLY A 512 16.67 -20.95 -11.61
C GLY A 512 16.18 -19.57 -11.20
N ALA A 513 15.33 -19.43 -10.16
CA ALA A 513 14.88 -18.14 -9.66
C ALA A 513 14.56 -18.16 -8.15
N VAL A 514 14.45 -16.98 -7.57
CA VAL A 514 13.95 -16.77 -6.19
C VAL A 514 12.86 -15.71 -6.26
N ARG A 515 11.80 -15.90 -5.49
CA ARG A 515 10.75 -14.89 -5.28
C ARG A 515 10.82 -14.43 -3.83
N VAL A 516 10.73 -13.13 -3.62
CA VAL A 516 10.85 -12.54 -2.28
C VAL A 516 9.63 -11.72 -1.97
N ASP A 517 9.17 -11.82 -0.73
CA ASP A 517 8.13 -10.95 -0.17
C ASP A 517 8.28 -10.88 1.35
N GLU A 518 7.54 -9.98 1.97
CA GLU A 518 7.51 -9.77 3.41
C GLU A 518 6.06 -9.72 3.90
N VAL A 519 5.81 -10.14 5.13
CA VAL A 519 4.46 -10.07 5.72
C VAL A 519 4.21 -8.66 6.21
N HIS A 520 3.20 -8.00 5.65
CA HIS A 520 2.81 -6.64 6.01
C HIS A 520 1.45 -6.62 6.73
N ALA A 521 1.31 -5.74 7.71
CA ALA A 521 0.03 -5.43 8.35
C ALA A 521 -0.27 -3.93 8.22
N GLY A 522 -1.03 -3.57 7.18
CA GLY A 522 -1.27 -2.21 6.71
C GLY A 522 -0.45 -1.88 5.48
N ARG A 523 -1.15 -1.63 4.35
CA ARG A 523 -0.57 -1.29 3.04
C ARG A 523 -1.64 -0.73 2.10
N GLY A 524 -1.25 -0.27 0.93
CA GLY A 524 -2.16 0.31 -0.05
C GLY A 524 -2.59 1.72 0.34
N TYR A 525 -3.85 2.05 0.18
CA TYR A 525 -4.42 3.31 0.63
C TYR A 525 -5.27 3.09 1.86
N GLN A 526 -4.69 3.38 3.05
CA GLN A 526 -5.38 3.29 4.33
C GLN A 526 -6.03 1.91 4.58
N GLY A 527 -5.45 0.83 4.03
CA GLY A 527 -6.05 -0.49 3.99
C GLY A 527 -5.13 -1.60 4.50
N HIS A 528 -5.65 -2.83 4.39
CA HIS A 528 -4.93 -4.04 4.74
C HIS A 528 -5.31 -5.18 3.79
N PHE A 529 -4.32 -5.93 3.32
CA PHE A 529 -4.52 -7.15 2.51
C PHE A 529 -3.25 -7.99 2.49
N GLY A 530 -3.37 -9.24 2.02
CA GLY A 530 -2.22 -10.11 1.80
C GLY A 530 -1.69 -10.77 3.07
N SER A 531 -2.56 -11.11 4.04
CA SER A 531 -2.19 -11.95 5.21
C SER A 531 -1.65 -13.32 4.78
N ARG A 532 -1.91 -13.74 3.54
CA ARG A 532 -1.31 -14.86 2.85
C ARG A 532 -0.41 -14.32 1.76
N LEU A 533 0.91 -14.49 1.93
CA LEU A 533 1.84 -14.10 0.87
C LEU A 533 1.58 -14.94 -0.38
N HIS A 534 1.53 -14.30 -1.54
CA HIS A 534 1.27 -14.95 -2.81
C HIS A 534 2.49 -14.84 -3.73
N PHE A 535 2.94 -15.99 -4.24
CA PHE A 535 4.08 -16.09 -5.13
C PHE A 535 3.68 -16.76 -6.44
N GLY A 536 3.70 -16.01 -7.54
CA GLY A 536 3.66 -16.57 -8.87
C GLY A 536 4.97 -17.29 -9.19
N LEU A 537 4.86 -18.54 -9.59
CA LEU A 537 5.99 -19.41 -9.87
C LEU A 537 6.32 -19.49 -11.37
N GLY A 538 5.48 -18.87 -12.23
CA GLY A 538 5.57 -19.05 -13.67
C GLY A 538 5.43 -20.53 -14.07
N PRO A 539 6.24 -21.04 -14.99
CA PRO A 539 6.17 -22.43 -15.43
C PRO A 539 6.89 -23.41 -14.50
N ALA A 540 7.35 -23.00 -13.31
CA ALA A 540 8.11 -23.87 -12.41
C ALA A 540 7.19 -24.93 -11.77
N ALA A 541 7.42 -26.19 -12.07
CA ALA A 541 6.62 -27.32 -11.61
C ALA A 541 6.98 -27.81 -10.20
N ALA A 542 7.88 -27.13 -9.49
CA ALA A 542 8.29 -27.47 -8.12
C ALA A 542 8.89 -26.26 -7.41
N VAL A 543 8.75 -26.27 -6.09
CA VAL A 543 9.49 -25.42 -5.17
C VAL A 543 10.64 -26.24 -4.60
N GLU A 544 11.87 -25.72 -4.62
CA GLU A 544 13.02 -26.38 -4.03
C GLU A 544 12.98 -26.32 -2.51
N ARG A 545 12.62 -25.14 -1.99
CA ARG A 545 12.40 -24.85 -0.57
C ARG A 545 11.78 -23.48 -0.37
N VAL A 546 11.27 -23.22 0.82
CA VAL A 546 10.91 -21.87 1.29
C VAL A 546 11.86 -21.50 2.44
N GLU A 547 12.48 -20.35 2.36
CA GLU A 547 13.33 -19.78 3.42
C GLU A 547 12.57 -18.65 4.09
N VAL A 548 12.52 -18.64 5.42
CA VAL A 548 11.90 -17.57 6.22
C VAL A 548 12.96 -16.95 7.11
N ARG A 549 13.10 -15.63 7.07
CA ARG A 549 13.80 -14.87 8.10
C ARG A 549 12.73 -14.26 9.01
N TRP A 550 12.64 -14.77 10.20
CA TRP A 550 11.73 -14.25 11.24
C TRP A 550 12.24 -12.93 11.81
N ILE A 551 11.37 -12.14 12.43
CA ILE A 551 11.77 -10.99 13.24
C ILE A 551 12.72 -11.46 14.34
N GLY A 552 13.76 -10.66 14.67
CA GLY A 552 14.86 -11.10 15.54
C GLY A 552 15.97 -11.89 14.81
N GLY A 553 15.83 -12.09 13.47
CA GLY A 553 16.93 -12.51 12.59
C GLY A 553 17.14 -14.02 12.44
N GLU A 554 16.41 -14.88 13.13
CA GLU A 554 16.52 -16.34 12.92
C GLU A 554 16.01 -16.73 11.52
N ARG A 555 16.75 -17.66 10.88
CA ARG A 555 16.40 -18.12 9.53
C ARG A 555 16.13 -19.61 9.52
N GLU A 556 15.06 -19.97 8.84
CA GLU A 556 14.66 -21.36 8.67
C GLU A 556 14.38 -21.69 7.22
N ALA A 557 14.65 -22.93 6.82
CA ALA A 557 14.28 -23.48 5.53
C ALA A 557 13.28 -24.62 5.71
N PHE A 558 12.22 -24.56 4.90
CA PHE A 558 11.13 -25.52 4.89
C PHE A 558 11.12 -26.27 3.56
N ASP A 559 10.96 -27.59 3.64
CA ASP A 559 10.71 -28.42 2.48
C ASP A 559 9.20 -28.39 2.18
N VAL A 560 8.82 -27.86 1.03
CA VAL A 560 7.43 -27.75 0.58
C VAL A 560 7.16 -28.79 -0.50
N ALA A 561 6.19 -29.65 -0.27
CA ALA A 561 5.79 -30.68 -1.23
C ALA A 561 4.65 -30.16 -2.13
N GLY A 562 4.96 -29.92 -3.41
CA GLY A 562 3.97 -29.48 -4.40
C GLY A 562 3.92 -27.97 -4.61
N ILE A 563 3.01 -27.58 -5.47
CA ILE A 563 2.71 -26.22 -5.94
C ILE A 563 1.20 -26.08 -6.01
N ASP A 564 0.69 -24.90 -6.37
CA ASP A 564 -0.75 -24.61 -6.49
C ASP A 564 -1.51 -24.91 -5.18
N GLN A 565 -0.98 -24.39 -4.07
CA GLN A 565 -1.52 -24.62 -2.74
C GLN A 565 -1.14 -23.51 -1.74
N LEU A 566 -1.90 -23.41 -0.67
CA LEU A 566 -1.54 -22.68 0.54
C LEU A 566 -0.73 -23.59 1.48
N VAL A 567 0.42 -23.12 1.94
CA VAL A 567 1.21 -23.78 2.97
C VAL A 567 1.25 -22.92 4.23
N VAL A 568 1.20 -23.58 5.39
CA VAL A 568 1.35 -22.92 6.69
C VAL A 568 2.72 -23.29 7.25
N LEU A 569 3.58 -22.28 7.44
CA LEU A 569 4.93 -22.45 7.98
C LEU A 569 4.97 -21.95 9.42
N ILE A 570 5.40 -22.84 10.32
CA ILE A 570 5.39 -22.56 11.76
C ILE A 570 6.83 -22.37 12.21
N GLU A 571 7.12 -21.27 12.90
CA GLU A 571 8.42 -20.98 13.49
C GLU A 571 8.93 -22.13 14.37
N GLY A 572 10.21 -22.44 14.26
CA GLY A 572 10.84 -23.56 14.97
C GLY A 572 10.60 -24.95 14.37
N ALA A 573 9.78 -25.05 13.29
CA ALA A 573 9.54 -26.32 12.59
C ALA A 573 10.44 -26.53 11.37
N GLY A 574 11.10 -25.49 10.90
CA GLY A 574 12.05 -25.54 9.78
C GLY A 574 13.43 -26.00 10.19
N ARG A 575 14.33 -26.05 9.21
CA ARG A 575 15.76 -26.29 9.44
C ARG A 575 16.48 -24.95 9.54
N ARG A 576 17.21 -24.69 10.61
CA ARG A 576 17.99 -23.45 10.75
C ARG A 576 19.03 -23.29 9.64
N VAL A 577 19.16 -22.10 9.09
CA VAL A 577 20.14 -21.72 8.07
C VAL A 577 20.83 -20.43 8.46
N ASP A 578 22.17 -20.36 8.32
CA ASP A 578 22.93 -19.18 8.77
C ASP A 578 22.96 -18.06 7.70
N ARG A 579 22.76 -18.41 6.43
CA ARG A 579 22.77 -17.46 5.30
C ARG A 579 21.80 -17.90 4.23
N PRO A 580 21.21 -16.96 3.45
CA PRO A 580 20.40 -17.31 2.29
C PRO A 580 21.17 -18.25 1.35
N GLY A 581 20.57 -19.39 1.01
CA GLY A 581 21.17 -20.38 0.11
C GLY A 581 22.17 -21.38 0.75
N GLU A 582 22.58 -21.24 2.00
CA GLU A 582 23.44 -22.22 2.69
C GLU A 582 22.60 -23.27 3.43
N MET A 583 22.63 -24.51 2.94
CA MET A 583 22.16 -25.67 3.74
C MET A 583 23.30 -26.21 4.59
N LYS A 584 23.20 -26.10 5.92
CA LYS A 584 24.00 -26.95 6.81
C LYS A 584 23.41 -28.36 6.80
N THR A 585 24.18 -29.32 6.35
CA THR A 585 23.88 -30.74 6.64
C THR A 585 23.93 -30.92 8.15
N VAL A 586 22.78 -31.22 8.75
CA VAL A 586 22.76 -31.64 10.19
C VAL A 586 23.66 -32.84 10.32
N PRO A 587 24.66 -32.86 11.25
CA PRO A 587 25.43 -34.05 11.52
C PRO A 587 24.50 -35.15 12.02
N GLU A 588 24.61 -36.34 11.47
CA GLU A 588 23.84 -37.56 11.82
C GLU A 588 24.13 -38.01 13.25
N GLY A 589 23.87 -37.20 14.28
CA GLY A 589 24.31 -37.47 15.65
C GLY A 589 23.32 -37.17 16.76
N ASP A 590 22.28 -36.36 16.52
CA ASP A 590 21.39 -35.89 17.59
C ASP A 590 19.91 -36.30 17.41
N ARG A 591 19.67 -37.54 16.96
CA ARG A 591 18.37 -38.19 17.16
C ARG A 591 18.39 -38.98 18.46
N ARG A 592 18.03 -38.35 19.54
CA ARG A 592 17.60 -39.04 20.76
C ARG A 592 16.31 -38.44 21.31
#